data_afe33aeb1f401c6fc6d39d45876dd18b
#
_entry.id   afe33aeb1f401c6fc6d39d45876dd18b
#
_cell.length_a   1.000
_cell.length_b   1.000
_cell.length_c   1.000
_cell.angle_alpha   90.00
_cell.angle_beta   90.00
_cell.angle_gamma   90.00
#
_symmetry.space_group_name_H-M   'P 1'
#
loop_
_entity.id
_entity.type
_entity.pdbx_description
1 polymer ?
#
loop_
_entity_poly.entity_id
_entity_poly.type
_entity_poly.pdbx_seq_one_letter_code
_entity_poly.pdbx_strand_id
1 'polypeptide(L)'
;RDVAPSRGLGDVYKRQLSECAAGTDMAIRSLEDVLKNSAEGPLQKRLLDSKRQHEQLAAQAEDRLRRQGKEPKRADPAARAMSYLKTQAMLSMKPGDATTADLISTGCSMGIKSLARYCNQYPTADEDARGLAQSLIRLEDQLVKDMRPYL
;
A
#
# COMPACT_ATOMS: atom_id res chain seq x y z
N ARG A 1 19.74 2.51 -31.48
CA ARG A 1 18.31 2.87 -31.42
C ARG A 1 17.42 1.70 -31.04
N ASP A 2 17.88 0.47 -31.30
CA ASP A 2 17.17 -0.75 -30.91
C ASP A 2 17.27 -1.06 -29.40
N VAL A 3 18.03 -0.25 -28.67
CA VAL A 3 18.19 -0.35 -27.21
C VAL A 3 16.97 0.20 -26.46
N ALA A 4 16.16 1.06 -27.11
CA ALA A 4 15.02 1.72 -26.50
C ALA A 4 13.94 0.76 -25.98
N PRO A 5 13.54 -0.34 -26.67
CA PRO A 5 12.56 -1.28 -26.14
C PRO A 5 13.03 -1.98 -24.86
N SER A 6 14.28 -2.44 -24.80
CA SER A 6 14.85 -3.06 -23.59
C SER A 6 14.95 -2.09 -22.43
N ARG A 7 15.35 -0.86 -22.68
CA ARG A 7 15.39 0.19 -21.67
C ARG A 7 13.98 0.55 -21.18
N GLY A 8 13.02 0.62 -22.12
CA GLY A 8 11.62 0.88 -21.80
C GLY A 8 11.04 -0.19 -20.87
N LEU A 9 11.31 -1.45 -21.13
CA LEU A 9 10.86 -2.57 -20.30
C LEU A 9 11.51 -2.53 -18.90
N GLY A 10 12.81 -2.27 -18.83
CA GLY A 10 13.51 -2.12 -17.56
C GLY A 10 12.99 -0.95 -16.74
N ASP A 11 12.70 0.17 -17.38
CA ASP A 11 12.13 1.34 -16.72
C ASP A 11 10.71 1.10 -16.22
N VAL A 12 9.89 0.38 -16.99
CA VAL A 12 8.54 -0.03 -16.56
C VAL A 12 8.61 -0.95 -15.36
N TYR A 13 9.51 -1.93 -15.37
CA TYR A 13 9.72 -2.85 -14.24
C TYR A 13 10.09 -2.08 -12.97
N LYS A 14 11.08 -1.18 -13.07
CA LYS A 14 11.50 -0.33 -11.94
C LYS A 14 10.38 0.56 -11.43
N ARG A 15 9.58 1.13 -12.33
CA ARG A 15 8.43 1.95 -11.96
C ARG A 15 7.38 1.15 -11.20
N GLN A 16 7.05 -0.04 -11.69
CA GLN A 16 6.08 -0.90 -11.02
C GLN A 16 6.54 -1.28 -9.62
N LEU A 17 7.79 -1.69 -9.49
CA LEU A 17 8.38 -1.98 -8.19
C LEU A 17 8.36 -0.75 -7.26
N SER A 18 8.67 0.42 -7.81
CA SER A 18 8.65 1.68 -7.05
C SER A 18 7.25 2.04 -6.58
N GLU A 19 6.23 1.85 -7.41
CA GLU A 19 4.85 2.10 -7.02
C GLU A 19 4.37 1.10 -5.97
N CYS A 20 4.78 -0.17 -6.07
CA CYS A 20 4.51 -1.16 -5.03
C CYS A 20 5.18 -0.77 -3.71
N ALA A 21 6.43 -0.35 -3.75
CA ALA A 21 7.17 0.08 -2.56
C ALA A 21 6.52 1.31 -1.90
N ALA A 22 6.14 2.31 -2.69
CA ALA A 22 5.46 3.50 -2.19
C ALA A 22 4.06 3.17 -1.63
N GLY A 23 3.33 2.30 -2.31
CA GLY A 23 2.01 1.84 -1.88
C GLY A 23 2.06 1.08 -0.56
N THR A 24 3.01 0.17 -0.41
CA THR A 24 3.20 -0.57 0.85
C THR A 24 3.66 0.36 1.97
N ASP A 25 4.55 1.30 1.70
CA ASP A 25 5.00 2.29 2.70
C ASP A 25 3.82 3.12 3.21
N MET A 26 2.96 3.62 2.33
CA MET A 26 1.76 4.36 2.70
C MET A 26 0.79 3.51 3.52
N ALA A 27 0.54 2.27 3.11
CA ALA A 27 -0.34 1.35 3.81
C ALA A 27 0.17 1.04 5.22
N ILE A 28 1.46 0.74 5.36
CA ILE A 28 2.09 0.46 6.66
C ILE A 28 1.96 1.67 7.58
N ARG A 29 2.24 2.88 7.09
CA ARG A 29 2.11 4.13 7.86
C ARG A 29 0.68 4.38 8.31
N SER A 30 -0.29 4.18 7.42
CA SER A 30 -1.71 4.34 7.74
C SER A 30 -2.16 3.35 8.81
N LEU A 31 -1.73 2.09 8.71
CA LEU A 31 -2.00 1.07 9.72
C LEU A 31 -1.38 1.44 11.06
N GLU A 32 -0.13 1.88 11.08
CA GLU A 32 0.54 2.36 12.31
C GLU A 32 -0.22 3.53 12.95
N ASP A 33 -0.70 4.46 12.13
CA ASP A 33 -1.41 5.66 12.61
C ASP A 33 -2.73 5.30 13.30
N VAL A 34 -3.51 4.37 12.74
CA VAL A 34 -4.76 3.94 13.39
C VAL A 34 -4.50 3.03 14.59
N LEU A 35 -3.44 2.21 14.54
CA LEU A 35 -3.08 1.32 15.64
C LEU A 35 -2.69 2.05 16.92
N LYS A 36 -2.17 3.27 16.82
CA LYS A 36 -1.85 4.10 17.99
C LYS A 36 -3.07 4.38 18.87
N ASN A 37 -4.25 4.41 18.29
CA ASN A 37 -5.50 4.76 18.96
C ASN A 37 -6.47 3.57 19.04
N SER A 38 -6.05 2.37 18.63
CA SER A 38 -6.94 1.22 18.65
C SER A 38 -6.88 0.49 19.99
N ALA A 39 -8.04 0.10 20.48
CA ALA A 39 -8.16 -0.74 21.67
C ALA A 39 -7.81 -2.19 21.32
N GLU A 40 -7.33 -2.94 22.31
CA GLU A 40 -7.13 -4.38 22.14
C GLU A 40 -8.45 -5.06 21.78
N GLY A 41 -8.38 -5.94 20.78
CA GLY A 41 -9.55 -6.65 20.32
C GLY A 41 -9.37 -7.24 18.92
N PRO A 42 -10.45 -7.81 18.36
CA PRO A 42 -10.42 -8.48 17.06
C PRO A 42 -9.96 -7.55 15.92
N LEU A 43 -10.41 -6.29 15.91
CA LEU A 43 -10.00 -5.32 14.89
C LEU A 43 -8.50 -5.05 14.94
N GLN A 44 -7.96 -4.80 16.12
CA GLN A 44 -6.52 -4.57 16.29
C GLN A 44 -5.70 -5.75 15.78
N LYS A 45 -6.12 -6.98 16.08
CA LYS A 45 -5.45 -8.20 15.61
C LYS A 45 -5.44 -8.27 14.08
N ARG A 46 -6.55 -7.95 13.44
CA ARG A 46 -6.67 -7.91 11.97
C ARG A 46 -5.73 -6.87 11.36
N LEU A 47 -5.69 -5.68 11.95
CA LEU A 47 -4.82 -4.60 11.48
C LEU A 47 -3.34 -4.94 11.63
N LEU A 48 -2.96 -5.54 12.76
CA LEU A 48 -1.58 -5.98 13.00
C LEU A 48 -1.17 -7.08 12.03
N ASP A 49 -2.04 -8.04 11.75
CA ASP A 49 -1.78 -9.10 10.80
C ASP A 49 -1.62 -8.55 9.37
N SER A 50 -2.50 -7.65 8.97
CA SER A 50 -2.41 -6.98 7.67
C SER A 50 -1.13 -6.15 7.55
N LYS A 51 -0.74 -5.43 8.59
CA LYS A 51 0.51 -4.67 8.63
C LYS A 51 1.71 -5.58 8.36
N ARG A 52 1.76 -6.75 9.00
CA ARG A 52 2.82 -7.73 8.80
C ARG A 52 2.88 -8.22 7.36
N GLN A 53 1.73 -8.50 6.76
CA GLN A 53 1.67 -8.93 5.36
C GLN A 53 2.12 -7.82 4.41
N HIS A 54 1.77 -6.57 4.67
CA HIS A 54 2.27 -5.42 3.91
C HIS A 54 3.79 -5.28 4.04
N GLU A 55 4.34 -5.47 5.23
CA GLU A 55 5.79 -5.44 5.45
C GLU A 55 6.52 -6.52 4.66
N GLN A 56 5.94 -7.71 4.54
CA GLN A 56 6.50 -8.79 3.70
C GLN A 56 6.54 -8.40 2.22
N LEU A 57 5.46 -7.83 1.71
CA LEU A 57 5.42 -7.35 0.31
C LEU A 57 6.37 -6.18 0.09
N ALA A 58 6.47 -5.27 1.06
CA ALA A 58 7.42 -4.16 1.01
C ALA A 58 8.85 -4.67 0.89
N ALA A 59 9.22 -5.65 1.71
CA ALA A 59 10.56 -6.25 1.68
C ALA A 59 10.86 -6.87 0.32
N GLN A 60 9.90 -7.55 -0.29
CA GLN A 60 10.05 -8.13 -1.63
C GLN A 60 10.26 -7.05 -2.70
N ALA A 61 9.47 -5.99 -2.69
CA ALA A 61 9.61 -4.89 -3.65
C ALA A 61 10.95 -4.17 -3.49
N GLU A 62 11.34 -3.89 -2.25
CA GLU A 62 12.60 -3.22 -1.92
C GLU A 62 13.81 -4.06 -2.36
N ASP A 63 13.81 -5.36 -2.09
CA ASP A 63 14.88 -6.26 -2.48
C ASP A 63 15.07 -6.26 -3.99
N ARG A 64 13.96 -6.34 -4.74
CA ARG A 64 14.02 -6.31 -6.21
C ARG A 64 14.53 -4.97 -6.75
N LEU A 65 14.12 -3.86 -6.13
CA LEU A 65 14.60 -2.52 -6.51
C LEU A 65 16.11 -2.39 -6.28
N ARG A 66 16.60 -2.86 -5.14
CA ARG A 66 18.03 -2.83 -4.82
C ARG A 66 18.84 -3.66 -5.82
N ARG A 67 18.33 -4.82 -6.23
CA ARG A 67 18.94 -5.63 -7.29
C ARG A 67 19.03 -4.90 -8.62
N GLN A 68 18.11 -3.97 -8.88
CA GLN A 68 18.11 -3.11 -10.06
C GLN A 68 18.93 -1.82 -9.85
N GLY A 69 19.65 -1.71 -8.74
CA GLY A 69 20.45 -0.54 -8.41
C GLY A 69 19.63 0.71 -8.09
N LYS A 70 18.38 0.55 -7.67
CA LYS A 70 17.48 1.65 -7.38
C LYS A 70 17.05 1.66 -5.91
N GLU A 71 17.06 2.85 -5.31
CA GLU A 71 16.54 3.01 -3.95
C GLU A 71 15.01 2.91 -3.93
N PRO A 72 14.43 2.28 -2.88
CA PRO A 72 12.99 2.22 -2.74
C PRO A 72 12.34 3.59 -2.66
N LYS A 73 11.27 3.77 -3.42
CA LYS A 73 10.45 4.98 -3.34
C LYS A 73 9.63 4.96 -2.06
N ARG A 74 9.66 6.06 -1.33
CA ARG A 74 8.82 6.27 -0.15
C ARG A 74 7.64 7.15 -0.50
N ALA A 75 6.57 7.07 0.28
CA ALA A 75 5.46 7.98 0.15
C ALA A 75 5.93 9.43 0.38
N ASP A 76 5.35 10.37 -0.36
CA ASP A 76 5.70 11.79 -0.24
C ASP A 76 5.51 12.27 1.21
N PRO A 77 6.53 12.92 1.82
CA PRO A 77 6.45 13.38 3.20
C PRO A 77 5.27 14.31 3.49
N ALA A 78 4.93 15.20 2.56
CA ALA A 78 3.79 16.10 2.70
C ALA A 78 2.47 15.32 2.68
N ALA A 79 2.31 14.37 1.77
CA ALA A 79 1.14 13.50 1.70
C ALA A 79 0.99 12.65 2.96
N ARG A 80 2.10 12.14 3.50
CA ARG A 80 2.12 11.37 4.75
C ARG A 80 1.68 12.23 5.94
N ALA A 81 2.20 13.45 6.04
CA ALA A 81 1.84 14.39 7.11
C ALA A 81 0.35 14.74 7.06
N MET A 82 -0.19 15.02 5.87
CA MET A 82 -1.60 15.31 5.67
C MET A 82 -2.48 14.11 6.03
N SER A 83 -2.09 12.92 5.62
CA SER A 83 -2.80 11.67 5.95
C SER A 83 -2.83 11.43 7.45
N TYR A 84 -1.70 11.60 8.12
CA TYR A 84 -1.59 11.47 9.57
C TYR A 84 -2.50 12.45 10.29
N LEU A 85 -2.46 13.75 9.94
CA LEU A 85 -3.28 14.79 10.55
C LEU A 85 -4.77 14.51 10.36
N LYS A 86 -5.17 14.11 9.16
CA LYS A 86 -6.56 13.74 8.86
C LYS A 86 -7.02 12.56 9.71
N THR A 87 -6.20 11.52 9.80
CA THR A 87 -6.49 10.32 10.60
C THR A 87 -6.67 10.68 12.07
N GLN A 88 -5.74 11.44 12.64
CA GLN A 88 -5.82 11.85 14.04
C GLN A 88 -7.02 12.76 14.32
N ALA A 89 -7.31 13.67 13.41
CA ALA A 89 -8.49 14.55 13.54
C ALA A 89 -9.79 13.75 13.54
N MET A 90 -9.95 12.81 12.61
CA MET A 90 -11.16 11.98 12.53
C MET A 90 -11.32 11.07 13.75
N LEU A 91 -10.25 10.45 14.22
CA LEU A 91 -10.26 9.59 15.41
C LEU A 91 -10.52 10.40 16.69
N SER A 92 -10.07 11.64 16.75
CA SER A 92 -10.35 12.55 17.88
C SER A 92 -11.82 13.00 17.92
N MET A 93 -12.38 13.29 16.74
CA MET A 93 -13.78 13.73 16.63
C MET A 93 -14.77 12.60 16.85
N LYS A 94 -14.45 11.43 16.33
CA LYS A 94 -15.32 10.26 16.37
C LYS A 94 -14.48 9.01 16.62
N PRO A 95 -14.08 8.77 17.88
CA PRO A 95 -13.25 7.60 18.20
C PRO A 95 -14.03 6.30 18.05
N GLY A 96 -13.30 5.21 17.88
CA GLY A 96 -13.85 3.86 17.86
C GLY A 96 -13.56 3.08 16.57
N ASP A 97 -13.98 1.82 16.60
CA ASP A 97 -13.70 0.86 15.55
C ASP A 97 -14.31 1.24 14.20
N ALA A 98 -15.51 1.82 14.21
CA ALA A 98 -16.18 2.22 12.97
C ALA A 98 -15.38 3.29 12.20
N THR A 99 -14.86 4.29 12.89
CA THR A 99 -14.01 5.31 12.25
C THR A 99 -12.70 4.73 11.77
N THR A 100 -12.07 3.87 12.55
CA THR A 100 -10.86 3.16 12.15
C THR A 100 -11.11 2.33 10.89
N ALA A 101 -12.19 1.54 10.88
CA ALA A 101 -12.55 0.70 9.74
C ALA A 101 -12.85 1.53 8.48
N ASP A 102 -13.53 2.66 8.63
CA ASP A 102 -13.82 3.58 7.53
C ASP A 102 -12.54 4.17 6.92
N LEU A 103 -11.64 4.67 7.77
CA LEU A 103 -10.36 5.22 7.33
C LEU A 103 -9.53 4.18 6.57
N ILE A 104 -9.42 2.96 7.10
CA ILE A 104 -8.67 1.88 6.46
C ILE A 104 -9.32 1.47 5.15
N SER A 105 -10.64 1.29 5.12
CA SER A 105 -11.37 0.92 3.90
C SER A 105 -11.17 1.96 2.78
N THR A 106 -11.25 3.23 3.12
CA THR A 106 -11.03 4.32 2.18
C THR A 106 -9.62 4.31 1.64
N GLY A 107 -8.62 4.18 2.52
CA GLY A 107 -7.21 4.12 2.13
C GLY A 107 -6.91 2.94 1.21
N CYS A 108 -7.41 1.75 1.55
CA CYS A 108 -7.24 0.55 0.72
C CYS A 108 -7.89 0.71 -0.65
N SER A 109 -9.10 1.26 -0.70
CA SER A 109 -9.79 1.49 -1.97
C SER A 109 -9.01 2.44 -2.89
N MET A 110 -8.41 3.47 -2.33
CA MET A 110 -7.53 4.38 -3.07
C MET A 110 -6.27 3.67 -3.58
N GLY A 111 -5.65 2.85 -2.74
CA GLY A 111 -4.47 2.07 -3.08
C GLY A 111 -4.75 1.06 -4.19
N ILE A 112 -5.84 0.30 -4.09
CA ILE A 112 -6.29 -0.64 -5.11
C ILE A 112 -6.48 0.06 -6.45
N LYS A 113 -7.17 1.20 -6.44
CA LYS A 113 -7.43 1.98 -7.64
C LYS A 113 -6.14 2.45 -8.31
N SER A 114 -5.18 2.94 -7.53
CA SER A 114 -3.90 3.40 -8.06
C SER A 114 -3.08 2.27 -8.66
N LEU A 115 -2.98 1.15 -7.97
CA LEU A 115 -2.25 -0.03 -8.45
C LEU A 115 -2.90 -0.66 -9.67
N ALA A 116 -4.23 -0.74 -9.70
CA ALA A 116 -4.97 -1.28 -10.84
C ALA A 116 -4.76 -0.42 -12.09
N ARG A 117 -4.83 0.90 -11.95
CA ARG A 117 -4.51 1.83 -13.05
C ARG A 117 -3.12 1.60 -13.57
N TYR A 118 -2.16 1.46 -12.68
CA TYR A 118 -0.76 1.26 -13.04
C TYR A 118 -0.58 -0.05 -13.82
N CYS A 119 -1.17 -1.13 -13.34
CA CYS A 119 -1.15 -2.42 -14.05
C CYS A 119 -1.79 -2.34 -15.43
N ASN A 120 -2.88 -1.61 -15.56
CA ASN A 120 -3.58 -1.42 -16.83
C ASN A 120 -2.80 -0.53 -17.81
N GLN A 121 -2.09 0.46 -17.28
CA GLN A 121 -1.26 1.34 -18.10
C GLN A 121 -0.05 0.62 -18.70
N TYR A 122 0.44 -0.39 -18.03
CA TYR A 122 1.63 -1.15 -18.44
C TYR A 122 1.32 -2.65 -18.52
N PRO A 123 0.45 -3.08 -19.45
CA PRO A 123 -0.02 -4.47 -19.50
C PRO A 123 1.06 -5.48 -19.91
N THR A 124 2.13 -5.02 -20.56
CA THR A 124 3.26 -5.86 -21.00
C THR A 124 4.40 -5.89 -20.00
N ALA A 125 4.21 -5.35 -18.82
CA ALA A 125 5.22 -5.32 -17.79
C ALA A 125 5.58 -6.71 -17.31
N ASP A 126 6.75 -6.82 -16.71
CA ASP A 126 7.27 -8.05 -16.13
C ASP A 126 6.26 -8.74 -15.20
N GLU A 127 6.10 -10.06 -15.38
CA GLU A 127 5.16 -10.85 -14.56
C GLU A 127 5.46 -10.81 -13.08
N ASP A 128 6.73 -10.70 -12.70
CA ASP A 128 7.15 -10.63 -11.30
C ASP A 128 6.66 -9.34 -10.64
N ALA A 129 6.89 -8.19 -11.27
CA ALA A 129 6.41 -6.90 -10.77
C ALA A 129 4.87 -6.83 -10.76
N ARG A 130 4.24 -7.36 -11.81
CA ARG A 130 2.79 -7.49 -11.89
C ARG A 130 2.23 -8.38 -10.79
N GLY A 131 2.90 -9.49 -10.54
CA GLY A 131 2.53 -10.41 -9.46
C GLY A 131 2.56 -9.74 -8.09
N LEU A 132 3.58 -8.92 -7.82
CA LEU A 132 3.66 -8.13 -6.58
C LEU A 132 2.51 -7.13 -6.47
N ALA A 133 2.24 -6.38 -7.52
CA ALA A 133 1.15 -5.41 -7.54
C ALA A 133 -0.20 -6.10 -7.31
N GLN A 134 -0.43 -7.23 -7.96
CA GLN A 134 -1.65 -8.03 -7.78
C GLN A 134 -1.75 -8.62 -6.37
N SER A 135 -0.64 -9.03 -5.78
CA SER A 135 -0.63 -9.52 -4.40
C SER A 135 -0.99 -8.41 -3.42
N LEU A 136 -0.49 -7.20 -3.65
CA LEU A 136 -0.84 -6.05 -2.82
C LEU A 136 -2.32 -5.67 -2.99
N ILE A 137 -2.84 -5.68 -4.21
CA ILE A 137 -4.26 -5.44 -4.48
C ILE A 137 -5.13 -6.45 -3.73
N ARG A 138 -4.78 -7.73 -3.79
CA ARG A 138 -5.53 -8.78 -3.08
C ARG A 138 -5.48 -8.60 -1.57
N LEU A 139 -4.33 -8.21 -1.03
CA LEU A 139 -4.18 -7.95 0.39
C LEU A 139 -5.06 -6.79 0.85
N GLU A 140 -5.06 -5.70 0.11
CA GLU A 140 -5.89 -4.54 0.42
C GLU A 140 -7.38 -4.81 0.22
N ASP A 141 -7.75 -5.56 -0.82
CA ASP A 141 -9.14 -5.98 -1.03
C ASP A 141 -9.65 -6.88 0.10
N GLN A 142 -8.81 -7.78 0.59
CA GLN A 142 -9.14 -8.60 1.75
C GLN A 142 -9.32 -7.73 3.00
N LEU A 143 -8.45 -6.75 3.19
CA LEU A 143 -8.57 -5.84 4.32
C LEU A 143 -9.86 -5.02 4.28
N VAL A 144 -10.27 -4.54 3.11
CA VAL A 144 -11.58 -3.88 2.94
C VAL A 144 -12.72 -4.81 3.39
N LYS A 145 -12.67 -6.07 2.98
CA LYS A 145 -13.67 -7.08 3.39
C LYS A 145 -13.65 -7.31 4.89
N ASP A 146 -12.46 -7.38 5.49
CA ASP A 146 -12.29 -7.57 6.93
C ASP A 146 -12.81 -6.38 7.75
N MET A 147 -12.83 -5.19 7.16
CA MET A 147 -13.32 -3.98 7.84
C MET A 147 -14.86 -3.88 7.85
N ARG A 148 -15.54 -4.53 6.93
CA ARG A 148 -17.01 -4.44 6.80
C ARG A 148 -17.79 -4.67 8.09
N PRO A 149 -17.46 -5.68 8.91
CA PRO A 149 -18.21 -5.91 10.15
C PRO A 149 -18.12 -4.76 11.17
N TYR A 150 -17.14 -3.87 11.02
CA TYR A 150 -16.89 -2.78 11.96
C TYR A 150 -17.47 -1.43 11.50
N LEU A 151 -17.89 -1.36 10.22
CA LEU A 151 -18.45 -0.13 9.63
C LEU A 151 -19.82 0.23 10.21
#